data_2de5e4bbd270e223351acda2339c880d
#
_entry.id   2de5e4bbd270e223351acda2339c880d
#
_cell.length_a   1.000
_cell.length_b   1.000
_cell.length_c   1.000
_cell.angle_alpha   90.00
_cell.angle_beta   90.00
_cell.angle_gamma   90.00
#
_symmetry.space_group_name_H-M   'P 1'
#
loop_
_entity.id
_entity.type
_entity.pdbx_description
1 polymer ?
#
loop_
_entity_poly.entity_id
_entity_poly.type
_entity_poly.pdbx_seq_one_letter_code
_entity_poly.pdbx_strand_id
1 'polypeptide(L)'
;MIAVHAKYRGREKNRAQLVQRSAEALATLSGVGEFEVCGVEDIRADVDSPEAALNLVMALLSDGNWAIGLGITGHGRAVYAASDAVGTRPAKVSVVVDTPEPKTFATDIAATFALVGHVLHKRTLEGREATSLVRSGLNQNEAAAELGISKQAMSQRLQAAGWQAEQAGWKLALNLITQASAPPALDS
;
A
#
# COMPACT_ATOMS: atom_id res chain seq x y z
N MET A 1 -11.31 9.65 8.85
CA MET A 1 -11.34 9.64 7.37
C MET A 1 -9.94 9.32 6.88
N ILE A 2 -9.80 8.59 5.79
CA ILE A 2 -8.51 8.16 5.23
C ILE A 2 -8.51 8.45 3.73
N ALA A 3 -7.37 8.91 3.20
CA ALA A 3 -7.17 9.10 1.77
C ALA A 3 -5.74 8.77 1.35
N VAL A 4 -5.57 8.45 0.08
CA VAL A 4 -4.25 8.18 -0.52
C VAL A 4 -4.07 9.11 -1.73
N HIS A 5 -2.90 9.73 -1.81
CA HIS A 5 -2.43 10.48 -2.97
C HIS A 5 -1.17 9.81 -3.50
N ALA A 6 -1.15 9.47 -4.77
CA ALA A 6 0.00 8.81 -5.39
C ALA A 6 0.48 9.62 -6.60
N LYS A 7 1.81 9.84 -6.67
CA LYS A 7 2.48 10.52 -7.78
C LYS A 7 3.38 9.54 -8.53
N TYR A 8 3.11 9.35 -9.82
CA TYR A 8 3.94 8.49 -10.65
C TYR A 8 5.33 9.10 -10.88
N ARG A 9 6.37 8.30 -10.65
CA ARG A 9 7.79 8.70 -10.76
C ARG A 9 8.60 7.75 -11.63
N GLY A 10 7.93 6.86 -12.34
CA GLY A 10 8.56 5.95 -13.30
C GLY A 10 9.01 6.65 -14.58
N ARG A 11 9.61 5.87 -15.48
CA ARG A 11 10.22 6.37 -16.74
C ARG A 11 9.34 6.16 -17.97
N GLU A 12 8.08 5.76 -17.80
CA GLU A 12 7.18 5.50 -18.91
C GLU A 12 6.95 6.76 -19.75
N LYS A 13 6.95 6.61 -21.08
CA LYS A 13 6.77 7.74 -22.01
C LYS A 13 5.33 8.25 -22.02
N ASN A 14 4.35 7.34 -21.96
CA ASN A 14 2.91 7.68 -21.97
C ASN A 14 2.35 7.73 -20.55
N ARG A 15 2.90 8.60 -19.72
CA ARG A 15 2.55 8.67 -18.28
C ARG A 15 1.07 8.90 -18.03
N ALA A 16 0.43 9.83 -18.75
CA ALA A 16 -0.98 10.13 -18.59
C ALA A 16 -1.86 8.87 -18.80
N GLN A 17 -1.61 8.12 -19.87
CA GLN A 17 -2.35 6.91 -20.15
C GLN A 17 -2.09 5.79 -19.12
N LEU A 18 -0.83 5.66 -18.66
CA LEU A 18 -0.48 4.71 -17.62
C LEU A 18 -1.18 5.08 -16.31
N VAL A 19 -1.12 6.34 -15.89
CA VAL A 19 -1.75 6.84 -14.66
C VAL A 19 -3.26 6.62 -14.69
N GLN A 20 -3.91 6.92 -15.82
CA GLN A 20 -5.33 6.68 -16.01
C GLN A 20 -5.69 5.20 -15.87
N ARG A 21 -4.97 4.30 -16.55
CA ARG A 21 -5.19 2.84 -16.44
C ARG A 21 -4.93 2.32 -15.03
N SER A 22 -3.92 2.86 -14.35
CA SER A 22 -3.63 2.50 -12.97
C SER A 22 -4.75 2.93 -12.05
N ALA A 23 -5.30 4.13 -12.22
CA ALA A 23 -6.45 4.62 -11.45
C ALA A 23 -7.67 3.71 -11.64
N GLU A 24 -7.99 3.35 -12.89
CA GLU A 24 -9.09 2.43 -13.22
C GLU A 24 -8.90 1.04 -12.58
N ALA A 25 -7.68 0.49 -12.66
CA ALA A 25 -7.38 -0.80 -12.05
C ALA A 25 -7.43 -0.75 -10.51
N LEU A 26 -6.88 0.30 -9.90
CA LEU A 26 -6.86 0.45 -8.44
C LEU A 26 -8.26 0.75 -7.86
N ALA A 27 -9.14 1.41 -8.62
CA ALA A 27 -10.53 1.64 -8.22
C ALA A 27 -11.37 0.34 -8.10
N THR A 28 -10.86 -0.79 -8.63
CA THR A 28 -11.52 -2.10 -8.44
C THR A 28 -11.26 -2.70 -7.05
N LEU A 29 -10.32 -2.15 -6.28
CA LEU A 29 -10.06 -2.60 -4.92
C LEU A 29 -11.22 -2.24 -4.01
N SER A 30 -11.64 -3.19 -3.18
CA SER A 30 -12.75 -2.99 -2.24
C SER A 30 -12.47 -1.84 -1.28
N GLY A 31 -13.43 -0.95 -1.12
CA GLY A 31 -13.35 0.21 -0.22
C GLY A 31 -12.46 1.36 -0.73
N VAL A 32 -12.04 1.32 -1.99
CA VAL A 32 -11.35 2.43 -2.65
C VAL A 32 -12.37 3.21 -3.47
N GLY A 33 -12.45 4.53 -3.24
CA GLY A 33 -13.31 5.43 -4.00
C GLY A 33 -12.81 5.68 -5.42
N GLU A 34 -13.58 6.46 -6.18
CA GLU A 34 -13.13 6.92 -7.49
C GLU A 34 -11.87 7.78 -7.36
N PHE A 35 -10.94 7.55 -8.28
CA PHE A 35 -9.73 8.36 -8.33
C PHE A 35 -9.97 9.69 -9.05
N GLU A 36 -9.60 10.77 -8.38
CA GLU A 36 -9.38 12.05 -9.03
C GLU A 36 -7.99 12.06 -9.66
N VAL A 37 -7.92 12.21 -10.98
CA VAL A 37 -6.65 12.37 -11.70
C VAL A 37 -6.25 13.84 -11.65
N CYS A 38 -5.16 14.13 -10.92
CA CYS A 38 -4.66 15.48 -10.70
C CYS A 38 -3.48 15.77 -11.64
N GLY A 39 -3.79 16.25 -12.84
CA GLY A 39 -2.77 16.50 -13.87
C GLY A 39 -2.34 15.22 -14.61
N VAL A 40 -1.04 15.10 -14.90
CA VAL A 40 -0.48 14.03 -15.77
C VAL A 40 0.02 12.82 -14.98
N GLU A 41 0.42 13.04 -13.72
CA GLU A 41 1.20 12.06 -12.96
C GLU A 41 0.57 11.68 -11.61
N ASP A 42 -0.49 12.37 -11.21
CA ASP A 42 -1.02 12.31 -9.85
C ASP A 42 -2.43 11.75 -9.83
N ILE A 43 -2.68 10.81 -8.90
CA ILE A 43 -4.02 10.28 -8.59
C ILE A 43 -4.28 10.35 -7.10
N ARG A 44 -5.50 10.61 -6.69
CA ARG A 44 -5.91 10.60 -5.29
C ARG A 44 -7.31 10.04 -5.12
N ALA A 45 -7.53 9.36 -4.02
CA ALA A 45 -8.84 8.82 -3.66
C ALA A 45 -9.05 8.80 -2.15
N ASP A 46 -10.29 8.96 -1.74
CA ASP A 46 -10.72 8.61 -0.40
C ASP A 46 -10.86 7.08 -0.29
N VAL A 47 -10.67 6.54 0.90
CA VAL A 47 -10.81 5.11 1.18
C VAL A 47 -11.64 4.89 2.43
N ASP A 48 -12.46 3.84 2.41
CA ASP A 48 -13.52 3.63 3.39
C ASP A 48 -13.02 3.01 4.71
N SER A 49 -11.87 2.34 4.67
CA SER A 49 -11.36 1.59 5.82
C SER A 49 -9.84 1.54 5.89
N PRO A 50 -9.26 1.24 7.06
CA PRO A 50 -7.84 0.96 7.21
C PRO A 50 -7.32 -0.16 6.30
N GLU A 51 -8.12 -1.21 6.09
CA GLU A 51 -7.80 -2.31 5.18
C GLU A 51 -7.73 -1.85 3.73
N ALA A 52 -8.69 -1.03 3.28
CA ALA A 52 -8.70 -0.48 1.94
C ALA A 52 -7.47 0.41 1.70
N ALA A 53 -7.14 1.27 2.67
CA ALA A 53 -5.94 2.11 2.62
C ALA A 53 -4.66 1.28 2.51
N LEU A 54 -4.55 0.24 3.36
CA LEU A 54 -3.41 -0.65 3.37
C LEU A 54 -3.27 -1.41 2.03
N ASN A 55 -4.36 -1.97 1.51
CA ASN A 55 -4.34 -2.71 0.24
C ASN A 55 -3.93 -1.80 -0.92
N LEU A 56 -4.44 -0.57 -0.97
CA LEU A 56 -4.08 0.41 -1.99
C LEU A 56 -2.60 0.81 -1.89
N VAL A 57 -2.11 1.13 -0.69
CA VAL A 57 -0.70 1.46 -0.47
C VAL A 57 0.22 0.29 -0.83
N MET A 58 -0.14 -0.94 -0.48
CA MET A 58 0.63 -2.14 -0.82
C MET A 58 0.69 -2.40 -2.32
N ALA A 59 -0.40 -2.17 -3.05
CA ALA A 59 -0.43 -2.28 -4.52
C ALA A 59 0.54 -1.27 -5.16
N LEU A 60 0.48 0.00 -4.74
CA LEU A 60 1.36 1.07 -5.22
C LEU A 60 2.84 0.83 -4.86
N LEU A 61 3.12 0.34 -3.64
CA LEU A 61 4.48 -0.05 -3.22
C LEU A 61 5.03 -1.23 -4.02
N SER A 62 4.18 -2.20 -4.34
CA SER A 62 4.59 -3.38 -5.12
C SER A 62 4.99 -3.02 -6.56
N ASP A 63 4.34 -2.02 -7.16
CA ASP A 63 4.74 -1.45 -8.45
C ASP A 63 6.09 -0.70 -8.34
N GLY A 64 6.34 -0.01 -7.25
CA GLY A 64 7.62 0.63 -6.97
C GLY A 64 7.86 1.98 -7.65
N ASN A 65 6.98 2.44 -8.53
CA ASN A 65 7.15 3.68 -9.31
C ASN A 65 6.37 4.87 -8.73
N TRP A 66 5.66 4.69 -7.61
CA TRP A 66 4.82 5.73 -7.03
C TRP A 66 5.45 6.33 -5.77
N ALA A 67 5.42 7.65 -5.66
CA ALA A 67 5.53 8.35 -4.38
C ALA A 67 4.12 8.39 -3.77
N ILE A 68 3.99 8.02 -2.50
CA ILE A 68 2.68 7.77 -1.88
C ILE A 68 2.53 8.68 -0.65
N GLY A 69 1.42 9.41 -0.59
CA GLY A 69 0.96 10.15 0.57
C GLY A 69 -0.27 9.48 1.17
N LEU A 70 -0.23 9.21 2.47
CA LEU A 70 -1.36 8.71 3.24
C LEU A 70 -1.81 9.79 4.21
N GLY A 71 -3.06 10.20 4.11
CA GLY A 71 -3.70 11.16 5.01
C GLY A 71 -4.72 10.46 5.91
N ILE A 72 -4.63 10.67 7.22
CA ILE A 72 -5.59 10.17 8.22
C ILE A 72 -6.04 11.38 9.04
N THR A 73 -7.33 11.68 9.03
CA THR A 73 -7.88 12.85 9.72
C THR A 73 -9.11 12.50 10.54
N GLY A 74 -9.25 13.12 11.71
CA GLY A 74 -10.48 13.05 12.51
C GLY A 74 -11.60 13.87 11.89
N HIS A 75 -11.27 15.01 11.31
CA HIS A 75 -12.19 15.98 10.71
C HIS A 75 -11.65 16.49 9.38
N GLY A 76 -12.54 16.96 8.51
CA GLY A 76 -12.17 17.57 7.24
C GLY A 76 -11.86 16.54 6.15
N ARG A 77 -11.08 16.97 5.15
CA ARG A 77 -10.80 16.13 3.97
C ARG A 77 -9.44 15.46 4.09
N ALA A 78 -9.42 14.16 4.28
CA ALA A 78 -8.21 13.36 4.31
C ALA A 78 -7.37 13.49 3.03
N VAL A 79 -8.00 13.77 1.90
CA VAL A 79 -7.35 14.02 0.60
C VAL A 79 -6.33 15.16 0.65
N TYR A 80 -6.60 16.21 1.41
CA TYR A 80 -5.63 17.31 1.56
C TYR A 80 -4.43 16.87 2.38
N ALA A 81 -4.66 16.18 3.51
CA ALA A 81 -3.57 15.62 4.31
C ALA A 81 -2.70 14.64 3.51
N ALA A 82 -3.31 13.79 2.67
CA ALA A 82 -2.58 12.91 1.76
C ALA A 82 -1.76 13.70 0.72
N SER A 83 -2.32 14.81 0.21
CA SER A 83 -1.64 15.67 -0.76
C SER A 83 -0.47 16.44 -0.14
N ASP A 84 -0.59 16.86 1.11
CA ASP A 84 0.50 17.50 1.86
C ASP A 84 1.60 16.50 2.22
N ALA A 85 1.22 15.24 2.47
CA ALA A 85 2.17 14.18 2.79
C ALA A 85 2.99 13.73 1.59
N VAL A 86 2.39 13.65 0.38
CA VAL A 86 3.03 13.01 -0.77
C VAL A 86 4.33 13.69 -1.18
N GLY A 87 5.41 12.89 -1.20
CA GLY A 87 6.74 13.36 -1.59
C GLY A 87 7.04 13.20 -3.09
N THR A 88 8.33 13.17 -3.40
CA THR A 88 8.83 13.03 -4.78
C THR A 88 9.59 11.73 -5.04
N ARG A 89 9.91 10.96 -3.99
CA ARG A 89 10.68 9.73 -4.12
C ARG A 89 9.76 8.54 -4.41
N PRO A 90 10.03 7.78 -5.50
CA PRO A 90 9.28 6.56 -5.77
C PRO A 90 9.47 5.54 -4.65
N ALA A 91 8.50 4.66 -4.49
CA ALA A 91 8.47 3.61 -3.47
C ALA A 91 8.59 4.12 -2.02
N LYS A 92 8.26 5.36 -1.77
CA LYS A 92 8.23 5.97 -0.44
C LYS A 92 6.80 6.31 -0.05
N VAL A 93 6.40 5.88 1.13
CA VAL A 93 5.16 6.31 1.80
C VAL A 93 5.50 7.41 2.79
N SER A 94 4.81 8.52 2.68
CA SER A 94 4.82 9.62 3.67
C SER A 94 3.42 9.73 4.26
N VAL A 95 3.31 10.06 5.54
CA VAL A 95 2.05 9.98 6.28
C VAL A 95 1.80 11.28 7.02
N VAL A 96 0.58 11.76 6.97
CA VAL A 96 0.06 12.84 7.82
C VAL A 96 -1.11 12.28 8.61
N VAL A 97 -1.04 12.39 9.92
CA VAL A 97 -2.12 12.04 10.86
C VAL A 97 -2.55 13.31 11.57
N ASP A 98 -3.77 13.73 11.33
CA ASP A 98 -4.43 14.87 11.97
C ASP A 98 -5.59 14.36 12.83
N THR A 99 -5.22 13.76 13.95
CA THR A 99 -6.12 13.24 14.98
C THR A 99 -5.57 13.64 16.35
N PRO A 100 -6.38 13.60 17.43
CA PRO A 100 -5.91 13.87 18.79
C PRO A 100 -4.84 12.90 19.31
N GLU A 101 -4.68 11.79 18.64
CA GLU A 101 -3.77 10.69 19.02
C GLU A 101 -2.27 11.06 18.90
N PRO A 102 -1.36 10.28 19.51
CA PRO A 102 0.05 10.60 19.57
C PRO A 102 0.68 10.90 18.20
N LYS A 103 1.48 11.96 18.13
CA LYS A 103 2.19 12.39 16.90
C LYS A 103 3.13 11.33 16.31
N THR A 104 3.41 10.25 17.05
CA THR A 104 4.26 9.13 16.61
C THR A 104 3.62 8.28 15.53
N PHE A 105 2.28 8.21 15.43
CA PHE A 105 1.61 7.35 14.45
C PHE A 105 2.05 7.62 13.01
N ALA A 106 2.20 8.87 12.61
CA ALA A 106 2.63 9.19 11.26
C ALA A 106 4.03 8.62 10.95
N THR A 107 4.96 8.73 11.90
CA THR A 107 6.32 8.20 11.77
C THR A 107 6.35 6.69 11.82
N ASP A 108 5.57 6.07 12.69
CA ASP A 108 5.53 4.62 12.88
C ASP A 108 4.91 3.91 11.67
N ILE A 109 3.82 4.46 11.11
CA ILE A 109 3.21 3.98 9.88
C ILE A 109 4.19 4.12 8.70
N ALA A 110 4.84 5.27 8.56
CA ALA A 110 5.81 5.50 7.49
C ALA A 110 7.02 4.56 7.60
N ALA A 111 7.53 4.32 8.81
CA ALA A 111 8.62 3.38 9.08
C ALA A 111 8.21 1.93 8.75
N THR A 112 7.00 1.54 9.12
CA THR A 112 6.47 0.21 8.80
C THR A 112 6.41 -0.01 7.28
N PHE A 113 5.90 0.94 6.52
CA PHE A 113 5.90 0.85 5.06
C PHE A 113 7.29 0.90 4.44
N ALA A 114 8.24 1.60 5.05
CA ALA A 114 9.62 1.58 4.59
C ALA A 114 10.25 0.18 4.73
N LEU A 115 10.00 -0.52 5.84
CA LEU A 115 10.45 -1.90 6.05
C LEU A 115 9.77 -2.88 5.07
N VAL A 116 8.46 -2.79 4.91
CA VAL A 116 7.71 -3.62 3.96
C VAL A 116 8.17 -3.34 2.53
N GLY A 117 8.31 -2.09 2.14
CA GLY A 117 8.82 -1.68 0.83
C GLY A 117 10.20 -2.27 0.54
N HIS A 118 11.10 -2.30 1.54
CA HIS A 118 12.39 -2.93 1.40
C HIS A 118 12.29 -4.44 1.10
N VAL A 119 11.37 -5.16 1.74
CA VAL A 119 11.10 -6.58 1.45
C VAL A 119 10.59 -6.76 0.02
N LEU A 120 9.61 -5.95 -0.39
CA LEU A 120 9.01 -6.01 -1.72
C LEU A 120 10.02 -5.76 -2.85
N HIS A 121 10.91 -4.77 -2.67
CA HIS A 121 11.92 -4.39 -3.67
C HIS A 121 13.01 -5.44 -3.89
N LYS A 122 13.32 -6.24 -2.87
CA LYS A 122 14.34 -7.29 -2.97
C LYS A 122 13.87 -8.55 -3.67
N ARG A 123 12.59 -8.67 -4.00
CA ARG A 123 12.04 -9.88 -4.62
C ARG A 123 12.55 -10.08 -6.03
N THR A 124 12.96 -11.30 -6.32
CA THR A 124 13.16 -11.79 -7.67
C THR A 124 11.82 -11.95 -8.40
N LEU A 125 11.85 -12.18 -9.70
CA LEU A 125 10.64 -12.45 -10.48
C LEU A 125 9.91 -13.69 -9.94
N GLU A 126 10.63 -14.78 -9.67
CA GLU A 126 10.08 -16.02 -9.13
C GLU A 126 9.46 -15.82 -7.73
N GLY A 127 10.07 -14.92 -6.92
CA GLY A 127 9.53 -14.56 -5.62
C GLY A 127 8.22 -13.76 -5.74
N ARG A 128 8.11 -12.90 -6.73
CA ARG A 128 6.88 -12.14 -7.03
C ARG A 128 5.75 -13.06 -7.50
N GLU A 129 6.06 -14.00 -8.41
CA GLU A 129 5.09 -15.01 -8.87
C GLU A 129 4.58 -15.86 -7.72
N ALA A 130 5.49 -16.42 -6.91
CA ALA A 130 5.12 -17.25 -5.76
C ALA A 130 4.24 -16.49 -4.75
N THR A 131 4.63 -15.25 -4.38
CA THR A 131 3.85 -14.44 -3.43
C THR A 131 2.52 -13.95 -4.01
N SER A 132 2.42 -13.74 -5.33
CA SER A 132 1.18 -13.38 -6.00
C SER A 132 0.13 -14.49 -5.90
N LEU A 133 0.54 -15.73 -6.15
CA LEU A 133 -0.37 -16.90 -6.08
C LEU A 133 -0.90 -17.13 -4.66
N VAL A 134 -0.03 -17.07 -3.64
CA VAL A 134 -0.52 -17.24 -2.26
C VAL A 134 -1.35 -16.05 -1.77
N ARG A 135 -1.09 -14.85 -2.29
CA ARG A 135 -1.92 -13.65 -2.00
C ARG A 135 -3.28 -13.74 -2.65
N SER A 136 -3.40 -14.40 -3.82
CA SER A 136 -4.70 -14.64 -4.47
C SER A 136 -5.55 -15.72 -3.78
N GLY A 137 -5.04 -16.33 -2.70
CA GLY A 137 -5.76 -17.30 -1.88
C GLY A 137 -5.36 -18.76 -2.09
N LEU A 138 -4.43 -19.05 -3.02
CA LEU A 138 -3.93 -20.41 -3.17
C LEU A 138 -3.08 -20.81 -1.96
N ASN A 139 -3.26 -22.04 -1.47
CA ASN A 139 -2.31 -22.57 -0.51
C ASN A 139 -0.96 -22.93 -1.19
N GLN A 140 0.08 -23.21 -0.41
CA GLN A 140 1.41 -23.46 -0.95
C GLN A 140 1.49 -24.67 -1.90
N ASN A 141 0.64 -25.68 -1.70
CA ASN A 141 0.63 -26.86 -2.57
C ASN A 141 -0.02 -26.54 -3.92
N GLU A 142 -1.12 -25.82 -3.92
CA GLU A 142 -1.80 -25.35 -5.12
C GLU A 142 -0.90 -24.39 -5.91
N ALA A 143 -0.27 -23.43 -5.25
CA ALA A 143 0.66 -22.52 -5.87
C ALA A 143 1.91 -23.22 -6.44
N ALA A 144 2.42 -24.26 -5.78
CA ALA A 144 3.50 -25.08 -6.30
C ALA A 144 3.09 -25.83 -7.56
N ALA A 145 1.89 -26.40 -7.58
CA ALA A 145 1.34 -27.09 -8.74
C ALA A 145 1.15 -26.15 -9.94
N GLU A 146 0.63 -24.94 -9.69
CA GLU A 146 0.44 -23.90 -10.71
C GLU A 146 1.78 -23.50 -11.36
N LEU A 147 2.84 -23.38 -10.57
CA LEU A 147 4.19 -23.04 -11.05
C LEU A 147 4.96 -24.25 -11.59
N GLY A 148 4.42 -25.49 -11.51
CA GLY A 148 5.11 -26.70 -11.95
C GLY A 148 6.38 -27.00 -11.14
N ILE A 149 6.42 -26.64 -9.85
CA ILE A 149 7.57 -26.83 -8.96
C ILE A 149 7.22 -27.72 -7.76
N SER A 150 8.24 -28.22 -7.07
CA SER A 150 8.02 -28.99 -5.84
C SER A 150 7.55 -28.09 -4.68
N LYS A 151 6.85 -28.69 -3.69
CA LYS A 151 6.46 -28.03 -2.45
C LYS A 151 7.65 -27.40 -1.71
N GLN A 152 8.78 -28.10 -1.72
CA GLN A 152 10.01 -27.62 -1.09
C GLN A 152 10.55 -26.37 -1.82
N ALA A 153 10.57 -26.38 -3.15
CA ALA A 153 10.98 -25.23 -3.95
C ALA A 153 10.05 -24.03 -3.71
N MET A 154 8.73 -24.26 -3.62
CA MET A 154 7.76 -23.20 -3.29
C MET A 154 8.02 -22.59 -1.92
N SER A 155 8.23 -23.42 -0.90
CA SER A 155 8.55 -22.95 0.45
C SER A 155 9.84 -22.11 0.47
N GLN A 156 10.88 -22.53 -0.23
CA GLN A 156 12.14 -21.78 -0.36
C GLN A 156 11.94 -20.45 -1.09
N ARG A 157 11.15 -20.43 -2.19
CA ARG A 157 10.82 -19.19 -2.89
C ARG A 157 10.08 -18.19 -2.01
N LEU A 158 9.07 -18.63 -1.26
CA LEU A 158 8.33 -17.77 -0.33
C LEU A 158 9.22 -17.26 0.81
N GLN A 159 10.10 -18.10 1.35
CA GLN A 159 11.07 -17.70 2.38
C GLN A 159 12.04 -16.64 1.83
N ALA A 160 12.65 -16.89 0.68
CA ALA A 160 13.56 -15.94 0.03
C ALA A 160 12.87 -14.64 -0.38
N ALA A 161 11.58 -14.72 -0.76
CA ALA A 161 10.76 -13.54 -1.07
C ALA A 161 10.33 -12.73 0.17
N GLY A 162 10.65 -13.19 1.39
CA GLY A 162 10.28 -12.52 2.64
C GLY A 162 8.76 -12.50 2.89
N TRP A 163 8.04 -13.54 2.46
CA TRP A 163 6.58 -13.59 2.59
C TRP A 163 6.09 -13.42 4.03
N GLN A 164 6.75 -14.07 4.99
CA GLN A 164 6.39 -13.94 6.41
C GLN A 164 6.63 -12.52 6.95
N ALA A 165 7.73 -11.88 6.52
CA ALA A 165 8.02 -10.50 6.92
C ALA A 165 7.00 -9.52 6.33
N GLU A 166 6.56 -9.71 5.08
CA GLU A 166 5.47 -8.94 4.49
C GLU A 166 4.18 -9.09 5.29
N GLN A 167 3.79 -10.32 5.63
CA GLN A 167 2.59 -10.61 6.41
C GLN A 167 2.61 -9.94 7.78
N ALA A 168 3.76 -10.01 8.47
CA ALA A 168 3.95 -9.34 9.75
C ALA A 168 3.87 -7.80 9.62
N GLY A 169 4.52 -7.25 8.61
CA GLY A 169 4.48 -5.82 8.31
C GLY A 169 3.08 -5.34 7.90
N TRP A 170 2.36 -6.15 7.11
CA TRP A 170 0.97 -5.89 6.74
C TRP A 170 0.07 -5.78 7.98
N LYS A 171 0.17 -6.75 8.90
CA LYS A 171 -0.59 -6.76 10.14
C LYS A 171 -0.25 -5.56 11.05
N LEU A 172 1.04 -5.22 11.15
CA LEU A 172 1.47 -4.05 11.93
C LEU A 172 0.93 -2.75 11.34
N ALA A 173 1.04 -2.56 10.01
CA ALA A 173 0.51 -1.38 9.34
C ALA A 173 -1.00 -1.25 9.53
N LEU A 174 -1.76 -2.36 9.41
CA LEU A 174 -3.20 -2.36 9.64
C LEU A 174 -3.54 -1.90 11.07
N ASN A 175 -2.86 -2.45 12.07
CA ASN A 175 -3.09 -2.07 13.46
C ASN A 175 -2.81 -0.57 13.70
N LEU A 176 -1.70 -0.06 13.17
CA LEU A 176 -1.32 1.35 13.33
C LEU A 176 -2.31 2.29 12.62
N ILE A 177 -2.72 1.98 11.39
CA ILE A 177 -3.71 2.77 10.65
C ILE A 177 -5.06 2.74 11.37
N THR A 178 -5.49 1.58 11.86
CA THR A 178 -6.74 1.43 12.61
C THR A 178 -6.73 2.29 13.87
N GLN A 179 -5.66 2.24 14.65
CA GLN A 179 -5.52 3.06 15.86
C GLN A 179 -5.50 4.56 15.52
N ALA A 180 -4.72 4.96 14.50
CA ALA A 180 -4.63 6.35 14.08
C ALA A 180 -5.95 6.92 13.54
N SER A 181 -6.84 6.08 13.01
CA SER A 181 -8.15 6.48 12.47
C SER A 181 -9.31 6.32 13.45
N ALA A 182 -9.05 5.78 14.64
CA ALA A 182 -10.08 5.62 15.67
C ALA A 182 -10.60 7.00 16.12
N PRO A 183 -11.92 7.13 16.37
CA PRO A 183 -12.44 8.34 16.99
C PRO A 183 -11.82 8.51 18.40
N PRO A 184 -11.61 9.77 18.86
CA PRO A 184 -11.10 9.99 20.20
C PRO A 184 -12.03 9.31 21.21
N ALA A 185 -11.43 8.67 22.22
CA ALA A 185 -12.19 8.11 23.32
C ALA A 185 -13.03 9.25 23.94
N LEU A 186 -14.33 9.07 23.99
CA LEU A 186 -15.19 9.98 24.73
C LEU A 186 -14.84 9.80 26.22
N ASP A 187 -14.17 10.80 26.79
CA ASP A 187 -13.95 10.85 28.24
C ASP A 187 -15.31 10.76 28.92
N SER A 188 -15.51 9.70 29.67
CA SER A 188 -16.72 9.39 30.42
C SER A 188 -16.71 10.09 31.79
#